data_d083d8e46a779d759d917bb89224eaf9
#
_entry.id   d083d8e46a779d759d917bb89224eaf9
#
_cell.length_a   1.000
_cell.length_b   1.000
_cell.length_c   1.000
_cell.angle_alpha   90.00
_cell.angle_beta   90.00
_cell.angle_gamma   90.00
#
_symmetry.space_group_name_H-M   'P 1'
#
loop_
_entity.id
_entity.type
_entity.pdbx_description
1 polymer ?
#
loop_
_entity_poly.entity_id
_entity_poly.type
_entity_poly.pdbx_seq_one_letter_code
_entity_poly.pdbx_strand_id
1 'polypeptide(L)'
;MIKDNIVIRPEKKEEYREVENMVRESFWNVYRPGCLEHYVLNQLRDDPAFVPELDFVMEKDGKLIGQNMFMRAHIKADDGREIPIMAMGPICITPDLKRHGYGKMLLDYSIEKARELGCGAVCFEGNIDFYGKSGFTQASKFGIRYHGVPEGEDASFFLCKELIKGYLDGITGEYTPPEGYFVDEALAEEFDKQFPKKEKLKLPGQLF
;
A
#
# COMPACT_ATOMS: atom_id res chain seq x y z
N MET A 1 14.96 -30.75 5.13
CA MET A 1 14.70 -29.35 4.74
C MET A 1 13.97 -28.70 5.91
N ILE A 2 14.58 -27.71 6.55
CA ILE A 2 13.92 -26.91 7.56
C ILE A 2 12.86 -26.10 6.80
N LYS A 3 11.58 -26.30 7.10
CA LYS A 3 10.49 -25.55 6.50
C LYS A 3 10.55 -24.15 7.11
N ASP A 4 10.74 -23.12 6.31
CA ASP A 4 10.68 -21.72 6.77
C ASP A 4 9.41 -21.52 7.59
N ASN A 5 9.55 -21.01 8.81
CA ASN A 5 8.40 -20.68 9.65
C ASN A 5 7.93 -19.26 9.30
N ILE A 6 6.92 -19.17 8.43
CA ILE A 6 6.32 -17.90 8.01
C ILE A 6 5.05 -17.69 8.82
N VAL A 7 4.96 -16.52 9.45
CA VAL A 7 3.77 -16.07 10.20
C VAL A 7 3.35 -14.68 9.66
N ILE A 8 2.06 -14.50 9.35
CA ILE A 8 1.47 -13.20 9.08
C ILE A 8 0.49 -12.91 10.20
N ARG A 9 0.64 -11.79 10.85
CA ARG A 9 -0.15 -11.37 12.01
C ARG A 9 -0.34 -9.86 12.04
N PRO A 10 -1.30 -9.34 12.83
CA PRO A 10 -1.39 -7.91 13.09
C PRO A 10 -0.08 -7.36 13.67
N GLU A 11 0.26 -6.14 13.28
CA GLU A 11 1.36 -5.38 13.85
C GLU A 11 1.08 -5.02 15.31
N LYS A 12 2.12 -4.96 16.13
CA LYS A 12 2.04 -4.50 17.51
C LYS A 12 2.64 -3.10 17.64
N LYS A 13 2.09 -2.29 18.54
CA LYS A 13 2.58 -0.91 18.75
C LYS A 13 4.06 -0.84 19.14
N GLU A 14 4.53 -1.83 19.88
CA GLU A 14 5.93 -1.94 20.31
C GLU A 14 6.89 -2.15 19.13
N GLU A 15 6.37 -2.61 17.98
CA GLU A 15 7.13 -2.91 16.77
C GLU A 15 7.16 -1.73 15.77
N TYR A 16 6.37 -0.69 15.99
CA TYR A 16 6.20 0.42 15.04
C TYR A 16 7.52 0.99 14.53
N ARG A 17 8.48 1.23 15.41
CA ARG A 17 9.80 1.76 15.03
C ARG A 17 10.61 0.77 14.19
N GLU A 18 10.56 -0.51 14.50
CA GLU A 18 11.24 -1.56 13.73
C GLU A 18 10.62 -1.69 12.34
N VAL A 19 9.29 -1.64 12.25
CA VAL A 19 8.56 -1.72 10.98
C VAL A 19 8.80 -0.47 10.13
N GLU A 20 8.80 0.73 10.71
CA GLU A 20 9.17 1.97 10.01
C GLU A 20 10.58 1.86 9.41
N ASN A 21 11.55 1.35 10.17
CA ASN A 21 12.89 1.14 9.65
C ASN A 21 12.92 0.08 8.54
N MET A 22 12.18 -1.01 8.67
CA MET A 22 12.06 -2.05 7.63
C MET A 22 11.45 -1.47 6.34
N VAL A 23 10.40 -0.67 6.44
CA VAL A 23 9.78 0.03 5.30
C VAL A 23 10.80 0.99 4.66
N ARG A 24 11.48 1.79 5.49
CA ARG A 24 12.55 2.71 5.04
C ARG A 24 13.63 1.98 4.25
N GLU A 25 14.16 0.87 4.77
CA GLU A 25 15.18 0.06 4.09
C GLU A 25 14.66 -0.51 2.76
N SER A 26 13.37 -0.90 2.71
CA SER A 26 12.75 -1.52 1.55
C SER A 26 12.51 -0.55 0.39
N PHE A 27 12.29 0.74 0.69
CA PHE A 27 11.97 1.78 -0.29
C PHE A 27 13.12 2.76 -0.54
N TRP A 28 14.22 2.72 0.24
CA TRP A 28 15.31 3.67 0.12
C TRP A 28 15.93 3.70 -1.27
N ASN A 29 15.90 4.88 -1.91
CA ASN A 29 16.36 5.13 -3.28
C ASN A 29 15.63 4.30 -4.36
N VAL A 30 14.42 3.81 -4.11
CA VAL A 30 13.66 3.03 -5.11
C VAL A 30 12.94 3.97 -6.07
N TYR A 31 12.05 4.81 -5.59
CA TYR A 31 11.21 5.70 -6.43
C TYR A 31 11.73 7.12 -6.50
N ARG A 32 12.54 7.53 -5.55
CA ARG A 32 13.15 8.85 -5.41
C ARG A 32 14.44 8.75 -4.61
N PRO A 33 15.30 9.79 -4.60
CA PRO A 33 16.40 9.89 -3.62
C PRO A 33 15.87 9.86 -2.19
N GLY A 34 16.30 8.88 -1.39
CA GLY A 34 15.69 8.58 -0.10
C GLY A 34 14.37 7.82 -0.24
N CYS A 35 13.44 8.03 0.68
CA CYS A 35 12.05 7.52 0.60
C CYS A 35 11.13 8.32 1.52
N LEU A 36 9.82 8.23 1.29
CA LEU A 36 8.77 8.84 2.13
C LEU A 36 7.91 7.80 2.84
N GLU A 37 7.93 6.56 2.37
CA GLU A 37 6.99 5.50 2.75
C GLU A 37 7.01 5.17 4.24
N HIS A 38 8.15 5.29 4.91
CA HIS A 38 8.24 5.07 6.36
C HIS A 38 7.57 6.21 7.17
N TYR A 39 7.59 7.43 6.64
CA TYR A 39 6.87 8.55 7.22
C TYR A 39 5.36 8.45 6.92
N VAL A 40 4.99 8.09 5.69
CA VAL A 40 3.60 7.78 5.32
C VAL A 40 3.04 6.74 6.28
N LEU A 41 3.72 5.62 6.48
CA LEU A 41 3.31 4.58 7.43
C LEU A 41 3.08 5.13 8.84
N ASN A 42 3.99 5.99 9.33
CA ASN A 42 3.88 6.59 10.65
C ASN A 42 2.62 7.45 10.77
N GLN A 43 2.40 8.38 9.82
CA GLN A 43 1.24 9.28 9.89
C GLN A 43 -0.11 8.58 9.65
N LEU A 44 -0.14 7.53 8.81
CA LEU A 44 -1.36 6.78 8.54
C LEU A 44 -1.91 6.08 9.79
N ARG A 45 -1.07 5.69 10.75
CA ARG A 45 -1.52 5.03 11.99
C ARG A 45 -2.34 5.95 12.89
N ASP A 46 -2.17 7.27 12.77
CA ASP A 46 -2.93 8.29 13.50
C ASP A 46 -4.12 8.83 12.68
N ASP A 47 -4.28 8.41 11.43
CA ASP A 47 -5.37 8.84 10.55
C ASP A 47 -6.69 8.12 10.94
N PRO A 48 -7.83 8.84 11.00
CA PRO A 48 -9.14 8.23 11.28
C PRO A 48 -9.57 7.14 10.28
N ALA A 49 -9.03 7.16 9.06
CA ALA A 49 -9.29 6.16 8.04
C ALA A 49 -8.48 4.86 8.23
N PHE A 50 -7.52 4.82 9.13
CA PHE A 50 -6.72 3.64 9.42
C PHE A 50 -7.57 2.43 9.82
N VAL A 51 -7.18 1.24 9.36
CA VAL A 51 -7.85 -0.03 9.67
C VAL A 51 -6.89 -0.93 10.45
N PRO A 52 -6.84 -0.82 11.80
CA PRO A 52 -5.89 -1.57 12.61
C PRO A 52 -5.97 -3.10 12.44
N GLU A 53 -7.17 -3.61 12.13
CA GLU A 53 -7.39 -5.04 11.89
C GLU A 53 -6.74 -5.54 10.60
N LEU A 54 -6.32 -4.63 9.72
CA LEU A 54 -5.67 -4.91 8.43
C LEU A 54 -4.26 -4.30 8.35
N ASP A 55 -3.64 -4.06 9.49
CA ASP A 55 -2.23 -3.69 9.60
C ASP A 55 -1.41 -4.93 9.94
N PHE A 56 -0.72 -5.47 8.93
CA PHE A 56 -0.05 -6.77 9.04
C PHE A 56 1.45 -6.67 8.93
N VAL A 57 2.13 -7.49 9.71
CA VAL A 57 3.54 -7.83 9.54
C VAL A 57 3.70 -9.28 9.13
N MET A 58 4.74 -9.56 8.36
CA MET A 58 5.17 -10.92 8.04
C MET A 58 6.49 -11.22 8.73
N GLU A 59 6.53 -12.35 9.41
CA GLU A 59 7.74 -12.88 10.05
C GLU A 59 8.25 -14.12 9.32
N LYS A 60 9.56 -14.25 9.27
CA LYS A 60 10.27 -15.48 8.90
C LYS A 60 11.23 -15.85 10.01
N ASP A 61 11.04 -17.05 10.58
CA ASP A 61 11.87 -17.56 11.68
C ASP A 61 12.02 -16.54 12.84
N GLY A 62 10.91 -15.85 13.18
CA GLY A 62 10.84 -14.85 14.24
C GLY A 62 11.43 -13.48 13.93
N LYS A 63 11.79 -13.20 12.67
CA LYS A 63 12.25 -11.88 12.22
C LYS A 63 11.23 -11.24 11.32
N LEU A 64 10.97 -9.94 11.50
CA LEU A 64 10.11 -9.16 10.62
C LEU A 64 10.75 -9.04 9.23
N ILE A 65 9.97 -9.39 8.19
CA ILE A 65 10.42 -9.38 6.79
C ILE A 65 9.49 -8.64 5.86
N GLY A 66 8.30 -8.25 6.30
CA GLY A 66 7.34 -7.54 5.46
C GLY A 66 6.24 -6.88 6.25
N GLN A 67 5.59 -5.91 5.61
CA GLN A 67 4.47 -5.15 6.17
C GLN A 67 3.49 -4.78 5.07
N ASN A 68 2.20 -4.69 5.43
CA ASN A 68 1.13 -4.14 4.61
C ASN A 68 0.03 -3.58 5.49
N MET A 69 -0.56 -2.44 5.10
CA MET A 69 -1.65 -1.82 5.84
C MET A 69 -2.76 -1.32 4.92
N PHE A 70 -3.93 -1.06 5.50
CA PHE A 70 -5.10 -0.58 4.77
C PHE A 70 -5.70 0.67 5.41
N MET A 71 -6.31 1.49 4.55
CA MET A 71 -7.05 2.69 4.91
C MET A 71 -8.46 2.61 4.36
N ARG A 72 -9.46 3.07 5.10
CA ARG A 72 -10.79 3.30 4.54
C ARG A 72 -10.70 4.39 3.48
N ALA A 73 -11.37 4.18 2.38
CA ALA A 73 -11.46 5.12 1.28
C ALA A 73 -12.85 5.03 0.64
N HIS A 74 -13.12 5.89 -0.31
CA HIS A 74 -14.36 5.84 -1.08
C HIS A 74 -14.10 6.26 -2.53
N ILE A 75 -14.99 5.80 -3.40
CA ILE A 75 -15.15 6.34 -4.75
C ILE A 75 -16.31 7.31 -4.70
N LYS A 76 -16.09 8.54 -5.13
CA LYS A 76 -17.16 9.50 -5.37
C LYS A 76 -17.80 9.18 -6.72
N ALA A 77 -18.92 8.48 -6.70
CA ALA A 77 -19.61 8.09 -7.91
C ALA A 77 -20.22 9.30 -8.65
N ASP A 78 -20.32 9.21 -9.97
CA ASP A 78 -20.82 10.27 -10.84
C ASP A 78 -22.32 10.57 -10.58
N ASP A 79 -23.02 9.62 -9.96
CA ASP A 79 -24.41 9.79 -9.52
C ASP A 79 -24.56 10.40 -8.11
N GLY A 80 -23.44 10.78 -7.49
CA GLY A 80 -23.39 11.44 -6.19
C GLY A 80 -23.29 10.49 -4.98
N ARG A 81 -23.31 9.17 -5.18
CA ARG A 81 -23.06 8.21 -4.08
C ARG A 81 -21.61 8.19 -3.68
N GLU A 82 -21.34 7.89 -2.42
CA GLU A 82 -20.03 7.51 -1.92
C GLU A 82 -19.97 5.99 -1.77
N ILE A 83 -19.10 5.35 -2.54
CA ILE A 83 -18.94 3.90 -2.55
C ILE A 83 -17.78 3.52 -1.65
N PRO A 84 -17.99 2.87 -0.50
CA PRO A 84 -16.92 2.51 0.42
C PRO A 84 -15.97 1.49 -0.22
N ILE A 85 -14.69 1.77 -0.16
CA ILE A 85 -13.63 0.87 -0.58
C ILE A 85 -12.48 0.94 0.44
N MET A 86 -11.40 0.25 0.19
CA MET A 86 -10.16 0.46 0.91
C MET A 86 -9.02 0.84 -0.04
N ALA A 87 -8.11 1.69 0.43
CA ALA A 87 -6.78 1.87 -0.11
C ALA A 87 -5.81 0.95 0.62
N MET A 88 -4.70 0.60 -0.04
CA MET A 88 -3.70 -0.31 0.52
C MET A 88 -2.30 0.25 0.30
N GLY A 89 -1.45 0.10 1.30
CA GLY A 89 -0.04 0.47 1.24
C GLY A 89 0.36 1.48 2.33
N PRO A 90 1.68 1.62 2.57
CA PRO A 90 2.73 0.92 1.85
C PRO A 90 2.68 -0.60 2.07
N ILE A 91 3.19 -1.38 1.08
CA ILE A 91 3.45 -2.80 1.23
C ILE A 91 4.90 -3.07 0.87
N CYS A 92 5.61 -3.82 1.70
CA CYS A 92 7.01 -4.14 1.45
C CYS A 92 7.42 -5.54 1.91
N ILE A 93 8.54 -5.99 1.35
CA ILE A 93 9.36 -7.11 1.85
C ILE A 93 10.79 -6.59 1.91
N THR A 94 11.53 -7.01 2.95
CA THR A 94 12.95 -6.65 3.12
C THR A 94 13.75 -6.90 1.85
N PRO A 95 14.75 -6.03 1.51
CA PRO A 95 15.44 -6.07 0.22
C PRO A 95 16.05 -7.42 -0.13
N ASP A 96 16.66 -8.10 0.84
CA ASP A 96 17.33 -9.40 0.72
C ASP A 96 16.37 -10.57 0.45
N LEU A 97 15.09 -10.41 0.77
CA LEU A 97 14.05 -11.42 0.59
C LEU A 97 13.05 -11.09 -0.53
N LYS A 98 13.29 -10.02 -1.30
CA LYS A 98 12.50 -9.72 -2.50
C LYS A 98 12.62 -10.85 -3.54
N ARG A 99 11.56 -11.04 -4.35
CA ARG A 99 11.47 -12.05 -5.44
C ARG A 99 11.46 -13.52 -4.99
N HIS A 100 11.23 -13.78 -3.70
CA HIS A 100 11.07 -15.16 -3.16
C HIS A 100 9.59 -15.55 -2.97
N GLY A 101 8.64 -14.73 -3.45
CA GLY A 101 7.20 -15.01 -3.35
C GLY A 101 6.54 -14.46 -2.08
N TYR A 102 7.30 -13.97 -1.10
CA TYR A 102 6.76 -13.46 0.16
C TYR A 102 5.81 -12.26 -0.04
N GLY A 103 6.14 -11.34 -0.95
CA GLY A 103 5.28 -10.20 -1.24
C GLY A 103 3.90 -10.62 -1.75
N LYS A 104 3.83 -11.63 -2.63
CA LYS A 104 2.55 -12.18 -3.08
C LYS A 104 1.79 -12.88 -1.96
N MET A 105 2.50 -13.63 -1.12
CA MET A 105 1.90 -14.31 0.04
C MET A 105 1.28 -13.31 1.02
N LEU A 106 2.01 -12.24 1.35
CA LEU A 106 1.52 -11.16 2.22
C LEU A 106 0.31 -10.45 1.60
N LEU A 107 0.41 -10.10 0.31
CA LEU A 107 -0.67 -9.44 -0.42
C LEU A 107 -1.93 -10.29 -0.44
N ASP A 108 -1.84 -11.56 -0.86
CA ASP A 108 -3.00 -12.45 -0.97
C ASP A 108 -3.67 -12.68 0.39
N TYR A 109 -2.89 -12.85 1.45
CA TYR A 109 -3.40 -12.95 2.82
C TYR A 109 -4.14 -11.68 3.24
N SER A 110 -3.52 -10.52 3.02
CA SER A 110 -4.10 -9.22 3.42
C SER A 110 -5.41 -8.93 2.68
N ILE A 111 -5.47 -9.24 1.37
CA ILE A 111 -6.67 -9.09 0.55
C ILE A 111 -7.80 -10.01 1.03
N GLU A 112 -7.48 -11.25 1.39
CA GLU A 112 -8.49 -12.17 1.92
C GLU A 112 -9.04 -11.66 3.26
N LYS A 113 -8.18 -11.13 4.15
CA LYS A 113 -8.63 -10.51 5.41
C LYS A 113 -9.48 -9.26 5.19
N ALA A 114 -9.14 -8.44 4.21
CA ALA A 114 -9.99 -7.30 3.83
C ALA A 114 -11.37 -7.76 3.34
N ARG A 115 -11.43 -8.83 2.54
CA ARG A 115 -12.68 -9.44 2.08
C ARG A 115 -13.51 -9.99 3.25
N GLU A 116 -12.89 -10.71 4.19
CA GLU A 116 -13.54 -11.21 5.41
C GLU A 116 -14.13 -10.08 6.25
N LEU A 117 -13.49 -8.91 6.27
CA LEU A 117 -13.97 -7.71 6.97
C LEU A 117 -15.09 -6.97 6.20
N GLY A 118 -15.50 -7.47 5.04
CA GLY A 118 -16.59 -6.92 4.24
C GLY A 118 -16.15 -5.84 3.24
N CYS A 119 -14.86 -5.68 2.97
CA CYS A 119 -14.39 -4.78 1.92
C CYS A 119 -14.88 -5.24 0.55
N GLY A 120 -15.57 -4.36 -0.18
CA GLY A 120 -16.12 -4.66 -1.50
C GLY A 120 -15.11 -4.54 -2.62
N ALA A 121 -14.18 -3.59 -2.53
CA ALA A 121 -13.10 -3.37 -3.51
C ALA A 121 -11.90 -2.68 -2.86
N VAL A 122 -10.72 -2.88 -3.45
CA VAL A 122 -9.47 -2.22 -3.06
C VAL A 122 -8.90 -1.48 -4.25
N CYS A 123 -8.54 -0.20 -4.04
CA CYS A 123 -7.90 0.65 -5.04
C CYS A 123 -6.62 1.27 -4.48
N PHE A 124 -5.56 1.35 -5.29
CA PHE A 124 -4.28 1.97 -4.92
C PHE A 124 -3.38 2.17 -6.14
N GLU A 125 -2.27 2.84 -5.94
CA GLU A 125 -1.22 3.04 -6.94
C GLU A 125 -0.21 1.88 -6.91
N GLY A 126 0.06 1.27 -8.06
CA GLY A 126 0.98 0.14 -8.10
C GLY A 126 1.37 -0.32 -9.51
N ASN A 127 2.33 -1.24 -9.56
CA ASN A 127 2.79 -1.83 -10.81
C ASN A 127 1.95 -3.08 -11.14
N ILE A 128 1.26 -3.04 -12.27
CA ILE A 128 0.39 -4.13 -12.74
C ILE A 128 1.14 -5.46 -12.93
N ASP A 129 2.44 -5.44 -13.27
CA ASP A 129 3.24 -6.66 -13.46
C ASP A 129 3.37 -7.49 -12.17
N PHE A 130 3.32 -6.82 -11.02
CA PHE A 130 3.29 -7.49 -9.73
C PHE A 130 1.86 -7.79 -9.28
N TYR A 131 1.01 -6.77 -9.18
CA TYR A 131 -0.31 -6.89 -8.57
C TYR A 131 -1.32 -7.65 -9.46
N GLY A 132 -1.13 -7.65 -10.77
CA GLY A 132 -1.95 -8.42 -11.71
C GLY A 132 -1.94 -9.92 -11.42
N LYS A 133 -0.85 -10.46 -10.85
CA LYS A 133 -0.73 -11.87 -10.42
C LYS A 133 -1.65 -12.22 -9.24
N SER A 134 -2.14 -11.22 -8.52
CA SER A 134 -3.13 -11.36 -7.45
C SER A 134 -4.53 -10.87 -7.87
N GLY A 135 -4.75 -10.67 -9.18
CA GLY A 135 -6.06 -10.37 -9.77
C GLY A 135 -6.43 -8.90 -9.78
N PHE A 136 -5.48 -7.98 -9.55
CA PHE A 136 -5.70 -6.56 -9.78
C PHE A 136 -5.69 -6.24 -11.27
N THR A 137 -6.45 -5.23 -11.65
CA THR A 137 -6.44 -4.65 -13.01
C THR A 137 -6.41 -3.14 -12.91
N GLN A 138 -6.20 -2.45 -14.04
CA GLN A 138 -6.36 -1.00 -14.08
C GLN A 138 -7.78 -0.61 -13.66
N ALA A 139 -7.92 0.39 -12.79
CA ALA A 139 -9.20 0.85 -12.25
C ALA A 139 -10.13 1.41 -13.34
N SER A 140 -9.57 1.90 -14.45
CA SER A 140 -10.32 2.35 -15.62
C SER A 140 -11.23 1.26 -16.23
N LYS A 141 -10.91 -0.03 -16.03
CA LYS A 141 -11.78 -1.15 -16.45
C LYS A 141 -13.09 -1.21 -15.69
N PHE A 142 -13.15 -0.64 -14.51
CA PHE A 142 -14.35 -0.48 -13.70
C PHE A 142 -15.01 0.90 -13.87
N GLY A 143 -14.48 1.76 -14.76
CA GLY A 143 -14.98 3.13 -14.91
C GLY A 143 -14.55 4.08 -13.79
N ILE A 144 -13.52 3.72 -13.02
CA ILE A 144 -13.01 4.53 -11.91
C ILE A 144 -11.80 5.33 -12.37
N ARG A 145 -11.88 6.64 -12.17
CA ARG A 145 -10.82 7.62 -12.50
C ARG A 145 -10.00 7.94 -11.25
N TYR A 146 -8.75 8.31 -11.48
CA TYR A 146 -7.87 8.81 -10.40
C TYR A 146 -7.98 10.33 -10.34
N HIS A 147 -8.14 10.88 -9.14
CA HIS A 147 -8.24 12.32 -8.90
C HIS A 147 -7.07 13.09 -9.51
N GLY A 148 -7.38 14.18 -10.19
CA GLY A 148 -6.38 15.07 -10.77
C GLY A 148 -5.70 14.57 -12.03
N VAL A 149 -6.02 13.38 -12.54
CA VAL A 149 -5.56 12.91 -13.85
C VAL A 149 -6.60 13.30 -14.91
N PRO A 150 -6.25 14.13 -15.89
CA PRO A 150 -7.16 14.52 -16.97
C PRO A 150 -7.68 13.32 -17.75
N GLU A 151 -8.88 13.46 -18.31
CA GLU A 151 -9.48 12.44 -19.17
C GLU A 151 -8.60 12.18 -20.41
N GLY A 152 -8.29 10.91 -20.67
CA GLY A 152 -7.44 10.48 -21.76
C GLY A 152 -5.94 10.43 -21.45
N GLU A 153 -5.52 10.88 -20.26
CA GLU A 153 -4.15 10.69 -19.80
C GLU A 153 -3.93 9.32 -19.17
N ASP A 154 -2.67 8.89 -19.11
CA ASP A 154 -2.30 7.58 -18.60
C ASP A 154 -2.43 7.51 -17.07
N ALA A 155 -3.37 6.71 -16.61
CA ALA A 155 -3.55 6.33 -15.22
C ALA A 155 -3.31 4.82 -15.01
N SER A 156 -2.44 4.20 -15.81
CA SER A 156 -2.16 2.74 -15.74
C SER A 156 -1.58 2.28 -14.41
N PHE A 157 -1.02 3.19 -13.63
CA PHE A 157 -0.55 2.98 -12.27
C PHE A 157 -1.68 2.79 -11.25
N PHE A 158 -2.90 3.25 -11.56
CA PHE A 158 -4.03 3.16 -10.67
C PHE A 158 -4.75 1.83 -10.85
N LEU A 159 -4.70 0.99 -9.82
CA LEU A 159 -5.16 -0.39 -9.83
C LEU A 159 -6.39 -0.56 -8.94
N CYS A 160 -7.25 -1.49 -9.34
CA CYS A 160 -8.44 -1.88 -8.59
C CYS A 160 -8.64 -3.39 -8.64
N LYS A 161 -9.22 -3.92 -7.56
CA LYS A 161 -9.72 -5.30 -7.48
C LYS A 161 -11.03 -5.32 -6.71
N GLU A 162 -12.08 -5.89 -7.32
CA GLU A 162 -13.27 -6.28 -6.59
C GLU A 162 -12.97 -7.47 -5.67
N LEU A 163 -13.40 -7.40 -4.44
CA LEU A 163 -13.34 -8.50 -3.47
C LEU A 163 -14.70 -9.19 -3.32
N ILE A 164 -15.77 -8.46 -3.59
CA ILE A 164 -17.15 -8.97 -3.66
C ILE A 164 -17.59 -8.81 -5.11
N LYS A 165 -17.93 -9.92 -5.76
CA LYS A 165 -18.32 -9.93 -7.18
C LYS A 165 -19.50 -8.98 -7.44
N GLY A 166 -19.34 -8.10 -8.41
CA GLY A 166 -20.35 -7.14 -8.83
C GLY A 166 -20.49 -5.93 -7.92
N TYR A 167 -19.58 -5.74 -6.97
CA TYR A 167 -19.60 -4.59 -6.06
C TYR A 167 -19.53 -3.25 -6.77
N LEU A 168 -18.78 -3.21 -7.86
CA LEU A 168 -18.59 -2.00 -8.70
C LEU A 168 -19.48 -2.00 -9.95
N ASP A 169 -20.42 -2.94 -10.09
CA ASP A 169 -21.30 -3.00 -11.28
C ASP A 169 -22.12 -1.70 -11.40
N GLY A 170 -22.02 -1.05 -12.55
CA GLY A 170 -22.72 0.20 -12.82
C GLY A 170 -22.19 1.43 -12.07
N ILE A 171 -21.05 1.32 -11.41
CA ILE A 171 -20.38 2.43 -10.74
C ILE A 171 -19.37 3.05 -11.72
N THR A 172 -19.52 4.37 -11.94
CA THR A 172 -18.45 5.21 -12.50
C THR A 172 -18.17 6.33 -11.51
N GLY A 173 -16.94 6.79 -11.42
CA GLY A 173 -16.62 7.82 -10.43
C GLY A 173 -15.13 8.13 -10.33
N GLU A 174 -14.80 8.91 -9.31
CA GLU A 174 -13.44 9.36 -9.05
C GLU A 174 -12.97 8.86 -7.68
N TYR A 175 -11.74 8.37 -7.64
CA TYR A 175 -11.03 8.01 -6.42
C TYR A 175 -10.05 9.11 -6.06
N THR A 176 -10.05 9.51 -4.79
CA THR A 176 -9.01 10.36 -4.20
C THR A 176 -8.33 9.58 -3.08
N PRO A 177 -6.99 9.52 -3.04
CA PRO A 177 -6.30 8.90 -1.91
C PRO A 177 -6.71 9.53 -0.58
N PRO A 178 -6.80 8.74 0.52
CA PRO A 178 -6.94 9.28 1.87
C PRO A 178 -5.88 10.35 2.18
N GLU A 179 -6.27 11.36 2.97
CA GLU A 179 -5.43 12.54 3.23
C GLU A 179 -4.06 12.17 3.80
N GLY A 180 -3.99 11.13 4.62
CA GLY A 180 -2.75 10.64 5.20
C GLY A 180 -1.68 10.15 4.20
N TYR A 181 -2.01 9.98 2.92
CA TYR A 181 -1.01 9.70 1.89
C TYR A 181 -0.30 10.95 1.35
N PHE A 182 -0.85 12.15 1.62
CA PHE A 182 -0.20 13.39 1.22
C PHE A 182 0.85 13.78 2.25
N VAL A 183 2.08 13.95 1.79
CA VAL A 183 3.25 14.14 2.64
C VAL A 183 3.73 15.59 2.61
N ASP A 184 3.90 16.20 3.79
CA ASP A 184 4.77 17.34 3.95
C ASP A 184 6.23 16.86 3.97
N GLU A 185 6.98 17.19 2.90
CA GLU A 185 8.36 16.73 2.75
C GLU A 185 9.29 17.26 3.85
N ALA A 186 9.02 18.45 4.40
CA ALA A 186 9.85 19.00 5.49
C ALA A 186 9.65 18.20 6.78
N LEU A 187 8.42 17.77 7.07
CA LEU A 187 8.13 16.90 8.20
C LEU A 187 8.71 15.49 8.00
N ALA A 188 8.64 14.95 6.78
CA ALA A 188 9.25 13.66 6.46
C ALA A 188 10.77 13.69 6.61
N GLU A 189 11.45 14.77 6.20
CA GLU A 189 12.88 14.95 6.40
C GLU A 189 13.25 15.06 7.88
N GLU A 190 12.44 15.72 8.68
CA GLU A 190 12.65 15.80 10.13
C GLU A 190 12.47 14.43 10.79
N PHE A 191 11.44 13.70 10.38
CA PHE A 191 11.19 12.33 10.85
C PHE A 191 12.35 11.38 10.50
N ASP A 192 12.90 11.49 9.28
CA ASP A 192 14.01 10.65 8.81
C ASP A 192 15.29 10.84 9.64
N LYS A 193 15.50 12.00 10.28
CA LYS A 193 16.65 12.23 11.16
C LYS A 193 16.69 11.31 12.38
N GLN A 194 15.59 10.67 12.71
CA GLN A 194 15.51 9.71 13.82
C GLN A 194 16.10 8.34 13.45
N PHE A 195 16.46 8.13 12.20
CA PHE A 195 17.03 6.89 11.68
C PHE A 195 18.52 7.05 11.32
N PRO A 196 19.28 5.96 11.18
CA PRO A 196 20.66 6.03 10.74
C PRO A 196 20.80 6.78 9.41
N LYS A 197 21.80 7.65 9.32
CA LYS A 197 22.07 8.39 8.07
C LYS A 197 22.35 7.45 6.92
N LYS A 198 21.73 7.71 5.78
CA LYS A 198 21.93 7.01 4.51
C LYS A 198 22.09 8.01 3.38
N GLU A 199 22.86 7.64 2.38
CA GLU A 199 23.05 8.47 1.20
C GLU A 199 21.81 8.43 0.30
N LYS A 200 21.29 9.61 -0.06
CA LYS A 200 20.21 9.77 -1.03
C LYS A 200 20.81 9.82 -2.43
N LEU A 201 20.48 8.83 -3.25
CA LEU A 201 21.04 8.69 -4.60
C LEU A 201 19.95 8.95 -5.64
N LYS A 202 20.29 9.76 -6.64
CA LYS A 202 19.49 9.90 -7.85
C LYS A 202 19.87 8.78 -8.81
N LEU A 203 18.97 7.84 -9.04
CA LEU A 203 19.18 6.63 -9.84
C LEU A 203 18.28 6.63 -11.08
N PRO A 204 18.71 5.99 -12.20
CA PRO A 204 17.85 5.79 -13.36
C PRO A 204 16.58 5.00 -12.98
N GLY A 205 15.44 5.42 -13.51
CA GLY A 205 14.15 4.75 -13.29
C GLY A 205 13.39 5.22 -12.05
N GLN A 206 13.92 6.17 -11.29
CA GLN A 206 13.14 6.85 -10.25
C GLN A 206 12.06 7.72 -10.90
N LEU A 207 10.94 7.87 -10.20
CA LEU A 207 9.74 8.58 -10.68
C LEU A 207 9.84 10.09 -10.40
N PHE A 208 10.69 10.51 -9.45
CA PHE A 208 10.79 11.89 -8.94
C PHE A 208 12.25 12.36 -8.84
#